data_54f5a9a107ed6f958d342f496b2ec6a2
#
_entry.id   54f5a9a107ed6f958d342f496b2ec6a2
#
_cell.length_a   1.000
_cell.length_b   1.000
_cell.length_c   1.000
_cell.angle_alpha   90.00
_cell.angle_beta   90.00
_cell.angle_gamma   90.00
#
_symmetry.space_group_name_H-M   'P 1'
#
loop_
_entity.id
_entity.type
_entity.pdbx_description
1 polymer ?
#
loop_
_entity_poly.entity_id
_entity_poly.type
_entity_poly.pdbx_seq_one_letter_code
_entity_poly.pdbx_strand_id
1 'polypeptide(L)'
;MKNSALQSGCLVLVLLVSGELSNSAQPARVDAAGRPRIIKKGTIDCDLVETTPIVFKGRVFRFEWVRKGYWDNTFKQDYYRLVDHQTGKRTEPFAFGHEFGSAFVEGNTVYVTGTSSNRTTITLFVSKDLKTWQNWTVFHDPGFGIFNTSICKARGEYVLMFEIDRPSDQAGVPFTARFLKSKDLRHWELTPPECNYAKDRYSAPHCLRYLDGYYYDFYLEAHNGYEIRVVRSTDLIHWEPSPLNPVLKASDEDRQICNPNLPPELRRRIATAANLNNSDIDFCEHHGQLLIDYSWGNQQGTEFLAEAVFPGTEKQFLRGWFPGPAKAMLR
;
A
#
# COMPACT_ATOMS: atom_id res chain seq x y z
N MET A 1 71.34 -28.88 47.06
CA MET A 1 70.86 -27.52 46.79
C MET A 1 69.51 -27.68 46.09
N LYS A 2 68.38 -27.35 46.76
CA LYS A 2 67.03 -27.55 46.28
C LYS A 2 66.49 -26.18 45.89
N ASN A 3 66.18 -25.97 44.63
CA ASN A 3 65.47 -24.81 44.16
C ASN A 3 63.95 -25.10 44.18
N SER A 4 63.22 -24.38 44.96
CA SER A 4 61.71 -24.35 44.97
C SER A 4 61.23 -23.24 44.06
N ALA A 5 60.44 -23.59 43.04
CA ALA A 5 59.72 -22.62 42.20
C ALA A 5 58.36 -22.33 42.79
N LEU A 6 58.06 -21.07 43.08
CA LEU A 6 56.74 -20.59 43.41
C LEU A 6 55.90 -20.45 42.14
N GLN A 7 54.78 -21.14 42.10
CA GLN A 7 53.74 -20.92 41.09
C GLN A 7 52.78 -19.85 41.60
N SER A 8 52.70 -18.71 40.88
CA SER A 8 51.71 -17.65 41.11
C SER A 8 50.47 -17.97 40.33
N GLY A 9 49.42 -18.34 41.01
CA GLY A 9 48.09 -18.56 40.39
C GLY A 9 47.35 -17.23 40.18
N CYS A 10 47.11 -16.91 38.92
CA CYS A 10 46.29 -15.75 38.54
C CYS A 10 44.81 -16.18 38.54
N LEU A 11 44.03 -15.66 39.50
CA LEU A 11 42.59 -15.86 39.59
C LEU A 11 41.89 -14.91 38.59
N VAL A 12 41.36 -15.43 37.49
CA VAL A 12 40.58 -14.66 36.53
C VAL A 12 39.12 -14.65 37.05
N LEU A 13 38.68 -13.50 37.53
CA LEU A 13 37.28 -13.26 37.91
C LEU A 13 36.47 -12.99 36.67
N VAL A 14 35.68 -13.96 36.21
CA VAL A 14 34.69 -13.76 35.11
C VAL A 14 33.48 -13.10 35.71
N LEU A 15 33.31 -11.81 35.46
CA LEU A 15 32.04 -11.07 35.72
C LEU A 15 31.02 -11.47 34.63
N LEU A 16 30.09 -12.35 34.99
CA LEU A 16 28.88 -12.57 34.20
C LEU A 16 27.98 -11.34 34.31
N VAL A 17 28.03 -10.46 33.31
CA VAL A 17 27.02 -9.40 33.13
C VAL A 17 25.77 -10.09 32.59
N SER A 18 24.80 -10.38 33.45
CA SER A 18 23.45 -10.74 33.06
C SER A 18 22.77 -9.51 32.45
N GLY A 19 22.86 -9.39 31.11
CA GLY A 19 22.04 -8.43 30.39
C GLY A 19 20.57 -8.82 30.54
N GLU A 20 19.83 -8.04 31.28
CA GLU A 20 18.36 -8.07 31.24
C GLU A 20 17.93 -7.72 29.82
N LEU A 21 17.49 -8.75 29.06
CA LEU A 21 16.74 -8.57 27.82
C LEU A 21 15.46 -7.81 28.22
N SER A 22 15.43 -6.51 27.97
CA SER A 22 14.23 -5.71 28.09
C SER A 22 13.18 -6.31 27.16
N ASN A 23 12.25 -7.04 27.74
CA ASN A 23 11.10 -7.59 27.07
C ASN A 23 10.19 -6.39 26.69
N SER A 24 10.48 -5.72 25.58
CA SER A 24 9.61 -4.68 25.05
C SER A 24 8.31 -5.40 24.63
N ALA A 25 7.25 -5.20 25.41
CA ALA A 25 5.94 -5.76 25.10
C ALA A 25 5.56 -5.39 23.65
N GLN A 26 5.25 -6.39 22.83
CA GLN A 26 4.76 -6.12 21.48
C GLN A 26 3.55 -5.18 21.57
N PRO A 27 3.46 -4.14 20.73
CA PRO A 27 2.33 -3.23 20.73
C PRO A 27 1.03 -3.99 20.50
N ALA A 28 -0.04 -3.58 21.20
CA ALA A 28 -1.35 -4.18 21.03
C ALA A 28 -1.79 -4.12 19.56
N ARG A 29 -2.32 -5.23 19.04
CA ARG A 29 -2.76 -5.37 17.64
C ARG A 29 -4.13 -4.77 17.36
N VAL A 30 -4.89 -4.45 18.38
CA VAL A 30 -6.21 -3.83 18.28
C VAL A 30 -6.25 -2.56 19.11
N ASP A 31 -7.06 -1.60 18.66
CA ASP A 31 -7.38 -0.40 19.42
C ASP A 31 -8.52 -0.64 20.42
N ALA A 32 -8.90 0.41 21.15
CA ALA A 32 -9.97 0.34 22.15
C ALA A 32 -11.36 0.01 21.53
N ALA A 33 -11.54 0.22 20.24
CA ALA A 33 -12.77 -0.12 19.51
C ALA A 33 -12.70 -1.53 18.87
N GLY A 34 -11.62 -2.30 19.10
CA GLY A 34 -11.42 -3.62 18.53
C GLY A 34 -10.96 -3.64 17.08
N ARG A 35 -10.61 -2.47 16.49
CA ARG A 35 -10.10 -2.36 15.12
C ARG A 35 -8.63 -2.74 15.05
N PRO A 36 -8.13 -3.28 13.92
CA PRO A 36 -6.70 -3.40 13.69
C PRO A 36 -5.99 -2.07 13.96
N ARG A 37 -5.03 -2.08 14.89
CA ARG A 37 -4.36 -0.86 15.34
C ARG A 37 -3.28 -0.45 14.35
N ILE A 38 -3.59 0.51 13.49
CA ILE A 38 -2.62 1.15 12.60
C ILE A 38 -1.88 2.23 13.40
N ILE A 39 -0.55 2.19 13.36
CA ILE A 39 0.34 3.13 14.05
C ILE A 39 0.96 4.02 12.99
N LYS A 40 0.45 5.24 12.86
CA LYS A 40 0.97 6.26 11.94
C LYS A 40 2.40 6.65 12.34
N LYS A 41 3.28 6.75 11.36
CA LYS A 41 4.68 7.19 11.52
C LYS A 41 4.87 8.63 11.06
N GLY A 42 3.98 9.10 10.19
CA GLY A 42 4.02 10.42 9.63
C GLY A 42 4.53 10.49 8.19
N THR A 43 4.74 11.69 7.73
CA THR A 43 5.06 12.01 6.33
C THR A 43 6.49 11.63 5.97
N ILE A 44 6.63 10.98 4.81
CA ILE A 44 7.92 10.57 4.23
C ILE A 44 8.27 11.36 2.97
N ASP A 45 7.28 11.92 2.25
CA ASP A 45 7.51 12.74 1.05
C ASP A 45 6.30 13.66 0.76
N CYS A 46 6.47 14.55 -0.23
CA CYS A 46 5.45 15.48 -0.71
C CYS A 46 5.20 15.24 -2.20
N ASP A 47 3.98 15.51 -2.65
CA ASP A 47 3.59 15.43 -4.08
C ASP A 47 3.70 14.03 -4.70
N LEU A 48 3.78 13.00 -3.86
CA LEU A 48 3.65 11.59 -4.23
C LEU A 48 2.39 11.01 -3.58
N VAL A 49 1.68 10.22 -4.35
CA VAL A 49 0.49 9.45 -3.93
C VAL A 49 0.49 8.12 -4.71
N GLU A 50 -0.48 7.25 -4.43
CA GLU A 50 -0.66 6.01 -5.20
C GLU A 50 0.63 5.18 -5.26
N THR A 51 1.24 5.00 -4.10
CA THR A 51 2.43 4.18 -3.93
C THR A 51 2.06 2.77 -3.46
N THR A 52 2.87 1.79 -3.84
CA THR A 52 2.69 0.41 -3.41
C THR A 52 3.97 -0.10 -2.75
N PRO A 53 3.97 -0.37 -1.43
CA PRO A 53 5.09 -1.08 -0.82
C PRO A 53 5.03 -2.56 -1.19
N ILE A 54 6.18 -3.12 -1.56
CA ILE A 54 6.32 -4.53 -1.96
C ILE A 54 7.53 -5.17 -1.29
N VAL A 55 7.48 -6.50 -1.11
CA VAL A 55 8.65 -7.28 -0.73
C VAL A 55 9.18 -8.04 -1.94
N PHE A 56 10.38 -7.72 -2.35
CA PHE A 56 11.06 -8.39 -3.45
C PHE A 56 12.45 -8.89 -3.02
N LYS A 57 12.69 -10.20 -3.17
CA LYS A 57 13.95 -10.85 -2.75
C LYS A 57 14.35 -10.54 -1.31
N GLY A 58 13.36 -10.58 -0.39
CA GLY A 58 13.56 -10.34 1.04
C GLY A 58 13.81 -8.89 1.45
N ARG A 59 13.67 -7.93 0.55
CA ARG A 59 13.80 -6.49 0.80
C ARG A 59 12.51 -5.77 0.49
N VAL A 60 12.24 -4.72 1.25
CA VAL A 60 11.10 -3.83 1.01
C VAL A 60 11.48 -2.77 -0.01
N PHE A 61 10.63 -2.59 -1.00
CA PHE A 61 10.68 -1.50 -1.97
C PHE A 61 9.33 -0.79 -1.99
N ARG A 62 9.34 0.49 -2.25
CA ARG A 62 8.13 1.27 -2.56
C ARG A 62 8.11 1.54 -4.07
N PHE A 63 7.06 1.08 -4.74
CA PHE A 63 6.72 1.52 -6.09
C PHE A 63 6.17 2.95 -6.01
N GLU A 64 6.60 3.80 -6.93
CA GLU A 64 6.18 5.19 -7.03
C GLU A 64 5.82 5.56 -8.47
N TRP A 65 4.63 6.11 -8.66
CA TRP A 65 4.35 6.94 -9.81
C TRP A 65 4.87 8.35 -9.55
N VAL A 66 5.92 8.73 -10.27
CA VAL A 66 6.54 10.05 -10.17
C VAL A 66 5.86 10.98 -11.15
N ARG A 67 4.96 11.80 -10.63
CA ARG A 67 4.19 12.77 -11.43
C ARG A 67 5.11 13.83 -12.06
N LYS A 68 4.72 14.36 -13.20
CA LYS A 68 5.42 15.49 -13.88
C LYS A 68 5.67 16.67 -12.94
N GLY A 69 4.75 16.96 -12.03
CA GLY A 69 4.82 18.05 -11.06
C GLY A 69 5.53 17.73 -9.74
N TYR A 70 6.01 16.50 -9.54
CA TYR A 70 6.72 16.13 -8.33
C TYR A 70 7.97 17.00 -8.13
N TRP A 71 8.19 17.49 -6.93
CA TRP A 71 9.21 18.48 -6.60
C TRP A 71 10.64 18.08 -7.01
N ASP A 72 10.97 16.79 -7.00
CA ASP A 72 12.29 16.24 -7.37
C ASP A 72 12.26 15.51 -8.74
N ASN A 73 11.25 15.78 -9.59
CA ASN A 73 11.18 15.22 -10.93
C ASN A 73 12.00 16.06 -11.93
N THR A 74 13.18 15.57 -12.27
CA THR A 74 14.10 16.21 -13.24
C THR A 74 13.73 15.92 -14.70
N PHE A 75 12.95 14.87 -14.98
CA PHE A 75 12.57 14.47 -16.34
C PHE A 75 11.41 15.28 -16.93
N LYS A 76 10.60 15.93 -16.06
CA LYS A 76 9.41 16.71 -16.48
C LYS A 76 8.37 15.89 -17.24
N GLN A 77 8.32 14.59 -16.97
CA GLN A 77 7.38 13.61 -17.49
C GLN A 77 6.95 12.70 -16.37
N ASP A 78 5.80 12.05 -16.53
CA ASP A 78 5.37 10.98 -15.64
C ASP A 78 6.19 9.71 -15.92
N TYR A 79 6.57 9.01 -14.89
CA TYR A 79 7.31 7.74 -14.96
C TYR A 79 7.17 6.93 -13.68
N TYR A 80 7.58 5.67 -13.71
CA TYR A 80 7.65 4.81 -12.55
C TYR A 80 9.08 4.58 -12.08
N ARG A 81 9.22 4.36 -10.78
CA ARG A 81 10.45 3.90 -10.15
C ARG A 81 10.12 3.04 -8.93
N LEU A 82 11.13 2.33 -8.42
CA LEU A 82 11.08 1.74 -7.09
C LEU A 82 12.15 2.37 -6.21
N VAL A 83 11.83 2.51 -4.93
CA VAL A 83 12.74 3.04 -3.92
C VAL A 83 12.96 1.97 -2.87
N ASP A 84 14.20 1.59 -2.64
CA ASP A 84 14.56 0.69 -1.56
C ASP A 84 14.26 1.35 -0.22
N HIS A 85 13.40 0.76 0.58
CA HIS A 85 12.92 1.35 1.82
C HIS A 85 14.03 1.57 2.85
N GLN A 86 15.01 0.66 2.93
CA GLN A 86 16.09 0.74 3.91
C GLN A 86 17.15 1.78 3.54
N THR A 87 17.50 1.88 2.26
CA THR A 87 18.63 2.69 1.79
C THR A 87 18.21 4.00 1.12
N GLY A 88 16.93 4.14 0.77
CA GLY A 88 16.41 5.24 -0.05
C GLY A 88 16.91 5.22 -1.50
N LYS A 89 17.63 4.18 -1.92
CA LYS A 89 18.16 4.09 -3.29
C LYS A 89 17.04 3.88 -4.28
N ARG A 90 16.99 4.72 -5.31
CA ARG A 90 16.02 4.67 -6.42
C ARG A 90 16.54 3.77 -7.54
N THR A 91 15.64 3.05 -8.19
CA THR A 91 15.93 2.39 -9.48
C THR A 91 15.99 3.41 -10.59
N GLU A 92 16.50 2.99 -11.76
CA GLU A 92 16.33 3.76 -12.98
C GLU A 92 14.82 3.92 -13.29
N PRO A 93 14.41 5.08 -13.84
CA PRO A 93 13.03 5.30 -14.28
C PRO A 93 12.63 4.35 -15.40
N PHE A 94 11.36 3.94 -15.38
CA PHE A 94 10.76 3.16 -16.46
C PHE A 94 9.31 3.60 -16.71
N ALA A 95 8.67 3.07 -17.76
CA ALA A 95 7.28 3.35 -18.09
C ALA A 95 6.93 4.84 -18.22
N PHE A 96 7.78 5.60 -18.90
CA PHE A 96 7.49 7.02 -19.19
C PHE A 96 6.13 7.18 -19.90
N GLY A 97 5.38 8.21 -19.49
CA GLY A 97 4.04 8.48 -20.02
C GLY A 97 2.94 7.56 -19.48
N HIS A 98 3.20 6.86 -18.38
CA HIS A 98 2.17 6.08 -17.66
C HIS A 98 1.90 6.72 -16.31
N GLU A 99 0.64 6.57 -15.86
CA GLU A 99 0.05 7.16 -14.66
C GLU A 99 -0.68 6.08 -13.85
N PHE A 100 -1.09 6.38 -12.61
CA PHE A 100 -2.03 5.59 -11.80
C PHE A 100 -1.66 4.11 -11.68
N GLY A 101 -0.41 3.83 -11.37
CA GLY A 101 0.11 2.48 -11.31
C GLY A 101 0.05 1.86 -9.92
N SER A 102 0.13 0.53 -9.89
CA SER A 102 0.35 -0.27 -8.68
C SER A 102 1.33 -1.41 -8.95
N ALA A 103 1.89 -1.98 -7.88
CA ALA A 103 2.84 -3.08 -7.99
C ALA A 103 2.34 -4.35 -7.27
N PHE A 104 2.69 -5.50 -7.82
CA PHE A 104 2.39 -6.82 -7.29
C PHE A 104 3.61 -7.72 -7.42
N VAL A 105 3.84 -8.59 -6.45
CA VAL A 105 4.96 -9.54 -6.48
C VAL A 105 4.46 -10.98 -6.39
N GLU A 106 4.93 -11.81 -7.31
CA GLU A 106 4.76 -13.25 -7.23
C GLU A 106 6.10 -13.96 -7.41
N GLY A 107 6.51 -14.70 -6.40
CA GLY A 107 7.83 -15.36 -6.38
C GLY A 107 8.97 -14.36 -6.55
N ASN A 108 9.75 -14.54 -7.63
CA ASN A 108 10.89 -13.67 -7.96
C ASN A 108 10.57 -12.68 -9.10
N THR A 109 9.32 -12.31 -9.26
CA THR A 109 8.89 -11.42 -10.35
C THR A 109 8.04 -10.28 -9.79
N VAL A 110 8.38 -9.07 -10.21
CA VAL A 110 7.58 -7.86 -9.94
C VAL A 110 6.75 -7.55 -11.18
N TYR A 111 5.48 -7.30 -10.94
CA TYR A 111 4.50 -6.88 -11.93
C TYR A 111 4.03 -5.47 -11.55
N VAL A 112 4.02 -4.57 -12.50
CA VAL A 112 3.51 -3.21 -12.33
C VAL A 112 2.43 -2.98 -13.39
N THR A 113 1.25 -2.61 -12.96
CA THR A 113 0.18 -2.15 -13.86
C THR A 113 0.10 -0.65 -13.83
N GLY A 114 -0.33 -0.06 -14.94
CA GLY A 114 -0.54 1.38 -14.99
C GLY A 114 -1.26 1.80 -16.26
N THR A 115 -1.81 3.00 -16.23
CA THR A 115 -2.60 3.56 -17.31
C THR A 115 -1.76 4.44 -18.23
N SER A 116 -2.09 4.48 -19.52
CA SER A 116 -1.51 5.46 -20.44
C SER A 116 -1.99 6.88 -20.11
N SER A 117 -1.22 7.88 -20.46
CA SER A 117 -1.58 9.30 -20.21
C SER A 117 -2.88 9.75 -20.87
N ASN A 118 -3.34 9.08 -21.95
CA ASN A 118 -4.66 9.31 -22.54
C ASN A 118 -5.79 8.52 -21.83
N ARG A 119 -5.44 7.70 -20.80
CA ARG A 119 -6.36 6.96 -19.93
C ARG A 119 -7.29 5.98 -20.63
N THR A 120 -6.82 5.38 -21.72
CA THR A 120 -7.59 4.38 -22.48
C THR A 120 -6.96 3.00 -22.50
N THR A 121 -5.77 2.87 -21.91
CA THR A 121 -4.98 1.64 -22.00
C THR A 121 -4.39 1.30 -20.65
N ILE A 122 -4.45 0.03 -20.26
CA ILE A 122 -3.69 -0.51 -19.14
C ILE A 122 -2.53 -1.32 -19.71
N THR A 123 -1.33 -1.03 -19.23
CA THR A 123 -0.10 -1.75 -19.57
C THR A 123 0.40 -2.51 -18.34
N LEU A 124 0.86 -3.74 -18.55
CA LEU A 124 1.57 -4.53 -17.54
C LEU A 124 3.07 -4.52 -17.85
N PHE A 125 3.86 -4.15 -16.87
CA PHE A 125 5.33 -4.18 -16.88
C PHE A 125 5.81 -5.31 -15.97
N VAL A 126 6.82 -6.05 -16.40
CA VAL A 126 7.32 -7.23 -15.68
C VAL A 126 8.83 -7.19 -15.56
N SER A 127 9.35 -7.41 -14.37
CA SER A 127 10.78 -7.46 -14.10
C SER A 127 11.15 -8.55 -13.10
N LYS A 128 12.33 -9.14 -13.27
CA LYS A 128 12.95 -10.09 -12.32
C LYS A 128 14.17 -9.50 -11.60
N ASP A 129 14.58 -8.28 -11.96
CA ASP A 129 15.81 -7.65 -11.47
C ASP A 129 15.66 -6.16 -11.11
N LEU A 130 14.47 -5.56 -11.33
CA LEU A 130 14.15 -4.15 -11.17
C LEU A 130 14.97 -3.21 -12.10
N LYS A 131 15.60 -3.77 -13.14
CA LYS A 131 16.43 -3.03 -14.09
C LYS A 131 15.92 -3.16 -15.51
N THR A 132 15.53 -4.37 -15.89
CA THR A 132 14.99 -4.69 -17.21
C THR A 132 13.51 -4.96 -17.11
N TRP A 133 12.72 -4.32 -17.98
CA TRP A 133 11.27 -4.40 -17.98
C TRP A 133 10.74 -4.85 -19.32
N GLN A 134 9.97 -5.94 -19.31
CA GLN A 134 9.12 -6.32 -20.43
C GLN A 134 7.74 -5.72 -20.20
N ASN A 135 7.02 -5.39 -21.28
CA ASN A 135 5.67 -4.88 -21.13
C ASN A 135 4.75 -5.34 -22.27
N TRP A 136 3.45 -5.27 -22.02
CA TRP A 136 2.39 -5.47 -23.00
C TRP A 136 1.08 -4.87 -22.51
N THR A 137 0.21 -4.55 -23.47
CA THR A 137 -1.14 -4.08 -23.20
C THR A 137 -1.99 -5.22 -22.64
N VAL A 138 -2.68 -4.98 -21.52
CA VAL A 138 -3.64 -5.91 -20.92
C VAL A 138 -5.09 -5.54 -21.22
N PHE A 139 -5.34 -4.24 -21.42
CA PHE A 139 -6.66 -3.73 -21.77
C PHE A 139 -6.52 -2.44 -22.57
N HIS A 140 -7.36 -2.30 -23.60
CA HIS A 140 -7.45 -1.07 -24.38
C HIS A 140 -8.89 -0.87 -24.86
N ASP A 141 -9.46 0.27 -24.49
CA ASP A 141 -10.76 0.71 -24.99
C ASP A 141 -10.81 2.25 -24.97
N PRO A 142 -10.92 2.92 -26.15
CA PRO A 142 -10.97 4.38 -26.23
C PRO A 142 -12.24 4.99 -25.63
N GLY A 143 -13.28 4.21 -25.38
CA GLY A 143 -14.50 4.64 -24.69
C GLY A 143 -14.35 4.77 -23.19
N PHE A 144 -13.32 4.15 -22.62
CA PHE A 144 -13.05 4.22 -21.17
C PHE A 144 -12.16 5.40 -20.80
N GLY A 145 -12.40 5.98 -19.64
CA GLY A 145 -11.45 6.82 -18.91
C GLY A 145 -10.95 6.04 -17.72
N ILE A 146 -9.71 5.55 -17.82
CA ILE A 146 -9.13 4.60 -16.87
C ILE A 146 -8.20 5.33 -15.90
N PHE A 147 -8.31 4.96 -14.62
CA PHE A 147 -7.50 5.50 -13.53
C PHE A 147 -6.81 4.36 -12.77
N ASN A 148 -6.59 4.54 -11.48
CA ASN A 148 -5.84 3.65 -10.60
C ASN A 148 -6.07 2.17 -10.87
N THR A 149 -5.01 1.41 -10.70
CA THR A 149 -5.03 -0.05 -10.86
C THR A 149 -4.62 -0.73 -9.58
N SER A 150 -5.17 -1.91 -9.33
CA SER A 150 -4.70 -2.80 -8.26
C SER A 150 -4.86 -4.25 -8.70
N ILE A 151 -3.88 -5.11 -8.41
CA ILE A 151 -3.87 -6.50 -8.86
C ILE A 151 -3.65 -7.45 -7.70
N CYS A 152 -4.42 -8.53 -7.67
CA CYS A 152 -4.21 -9.64 -6.73
C CYS A 152 -4.33 -10.99 -7.44
N LYS A 153 -3.87 -12.06 -6.79
CA LYS A 153 -4.10 -13.45 -7.23
C LYS A 153 -5.18 -14.09 -6.39
N ALA A 154 -6.22 -14.59 -7.02
CA ALA A 154 -7.38 -15.18 -6.39
C ALA A 154 -7.77 -16.49 -7.06
N ARG A 155 -7.91 -17.60 -6.31
CA ARG A 155 -8.39 -18.90 -6.82
C ARG A 155 -7.64 -19.42 -8.06
N GLY A 156 -6.35 -19.12 -8.17
CA GLY A 156 -5.53 -19.52 -9.32
C GLY A 156 -5.61 -18.60 -10.55
N GLU A 157 -6.36 -17.50 -10.46
CA GLU A 157 -6.46 -16.45 -11.48
C GLU A 157 -5.93 -15.12 -10.94
N TYR A 158 -5.52 -14.23 -11.83
CA TYR A 158 -5.22 -12.84 -11.51
C TYR A 158 -6.50 -12.01 -11.68
N VAL A 159 -6.73 -11.12 -10.73
CA VAL A 159 -7.82 -10.14 -10.79
C VAL A 159 -7.18 -8.77 -10.74
N LEU A 160 -7.42 -7.98 -11.77
CA LEU A 160 -6.97 -6.59 -11.89
C LEU A 160 -8.19 -5.70 -11.75
N MET A 161 -8.21 -4.89 -10.72
CA MET A 161 -9.15 -3.81 -10.53
C MET A 161 -8.61 -2.55 -11.22
N PHE A 162 -9.47 -1.77 -11.81
CA PHE A 162 -9.18 -0.43 -12.32
C PHE A 162 -10.42 0.46 -12.18
N GLU A 163 -10.20 1.75 -12.08
CA GLU A 163 -11.26 2.73 -11.91
C GLU A 163 -11.62 3.38 -13.24
N ILE A 164 -12.88 3.79 -13.36
CA ILE A 164 -13.37 4.49 -14.55
C ILE A 164 -14.16 5.74 -14.21
N ASP A 165 -14.01 6.79 -15.05
CA ASP A 165 -14.89 7.97 -15.06
C ASP A 165 -15.84 7.99 -16.26
N ARG A 166 -15.63 7.13 -17.23
CA ARG A 166 -16.48 6.95 -18.42
C ARG A 166 -16.36 5.53 -19.00
N PRO A 167 -17.40 5.08 -19.74
CA PRO A 167 -18.59 5.84 -20.10
C PRO A 167 -19.52 6.04 -18.89
N SER A 168 -20.28 7.13 -18.87
CA SER A 168 -21.06 7.58 -17.71
C SER A 168 -22.15 6.61 -17.26
N ASP A 169 -22.71 5.83 -18.19
CA ASP A 169 -23.70 4.78 -17.89
C ASP A 169 -23.08 3.61 -17.10
N GLN A 170 -21.77 3.38 -17.23
CA GLN A 170 -21.03 2.37 -16.49
C GLN A 170 -20.34 2.95 -15.24
N ALA A 171 -19.83 4.17 -15.33
CA ALA A 171 -19.10 4.81 -14.23
C ALA A 171 -19.99 5.36 -13.12
N GLY A 172 -21.22 5.79 -13.43
CA GLY A 172 -22.08 6.45 -12.43
C GLY A 172 -21.39 7.70 -11.87
N VAL A 173 -21.25 7.78 -10.55
CA VAL A 173 -20.41 8.78 -9.89
C VAL A 173 -18.95 8.33 -10.03
N PRO A 174 -18.03 9.13 -10.59
CA PRO A 174 -16.62 8.76 -10.65
C PRO A 174 -16.01 8.67 -9.22
N PHE A 175 -15.14 7.72 -8.96
CA PHE A 175 -14.61 6.70 -9.88
C PHE A 175 -15.16 5.33 -9.50
N THR A 176 -15.69 4.60 -10.47
CA THR A 176 -16.28 3.27 -10.25
C THR A 176 -15.24 2.19 -10.51
N ALA A 177 -15.12 1.21 -9.61
CA ALA A 177 -14.23 0.08 -9.79
C ALA A 177 -14.79 -0.92 -10.81
N ARG A 178 -13.94 -1.35 -11.75
CA ARG A 178 -14.14 -2.41 -12.73
C ARG A 178 -13.08 -3.49 -12.55
N PHE A 179 -13.32 -4.67 -13.09
CA PHE A 179 -12.41 -5.81 -12.91
C PHE A 179 -12.13 -6.52 -14.23
N LEU A 180 -10.87 -6.95 -14.39
CA LEU A 180 -10.41 -7.89 -15.41
C LEU A 180 -9.93 -9.16 -14.73
N LYS A 181 -10.06 -10.30 -15.41
CA LYS A 181 -9.55 -11.59 -14.96
C LYS A 181 -8.61 -12.20 -15.98
N SER A 182 -7.58 -12.89 -15.52
CA SER A 182 -6.61 -13.59 -16.36
C SER A 182 -6.05 -14.82 -15.65
N LYS A 183 -5.75 -15.88 -16.42
CA LYS A 183 -5.05 -17.08 -15.92
C LYS A 183 -3.54 -17.00 -16.13
N ASP A 184 -3.08 -16.16 -17.04
CA ASP A 184 -1.70 -16.17 -17.56
C ASP A 184 -1.05 -14.77 -17.63
N LEU A 185 -1.75 -13.72 -17.20
CA LEU A 185 -1.33 -12.31 -17.28
C LEU A 185 -1.19 -11.78 -18.73
N ARG A 186 -1.60 -12.58 -19.73
CA ARG A 186 -1.54 -12.24 -21.15
C ARG A 186 -2.93 -12.01 -21.75
N HIS A 187 -3.83 -12.92 -21.45
CA HIS A 187 -5.20 -12.88 -21.93
C HIS A 187 -6.11 -12.44 -20.79
N TRP A 188 -6.80 -11.33 -20.98
CA TRP A 188 -7.63 -10.70 -19.97
C TRP A 188 -9.07 -10.60 -20.45
N GLU A 189 -9.99 -10.87 -19.56
CA GLU A 189 -11.42 -10.77 -19.80
C GLU A 189 -12.06 -9.77 -18.86
N LEU A 190 -12.83 -8.83 -19.42
CA LEU A 190 -13.59 -7.88 -18.63
C LEU A 190 -14.74 -8.60 -17.92
N THR A 191 -14.88 -8.36 -16.62
CA THR A 191 -16.00 -8.94 -15.86
C THR A 191 -17.32 -8.30 -16.26
N PRO A 192 -18.45 -9.00 -16.07
CA PRO A 192 -19.78 -8.44 -16.31
C PRO A 192 -20.01 -7.15 -15.50
N PRO A 193 -20.92 -6.26 -15.97
CA PRO A 193 -21.21 -4.99 -15.31
C PRO A 193 -21.71 -5.11 -13.87
N GLU A 194 -22.28 -6.24 -13.49
CA GLU A 194 -22.72 -6.56 -12.13
C GLU A 194 -21.60 -6.55 -11.10
N CYS A 195 -20.35 -6.75 -11.57
CA CYS A 195 -19.14 -6.65 -10.75
C CYS A 195 -18.69 -5.21 -10.51
N ASN A 196 -19.31 -4.20 -11.14
CA ASN A 196 -18.94 -2.81 -10.92
C ASN A 196 -19.25 -2.40 -9.49
N TYR A 197 -18.28 -1.78 -8.82
CA TYR A 197 -18.43 -1.37 -7.43
C TYR A 197 -18.44 0.15 -7.28
N ALA A 198 -19.31 0.64 -6.36
CA ALA A 198 -19.43 2.04 -5.96
C ALA A 198 -19.82 3.01 -7.06
N LYS A 199 -20.82 2.64 -7.90
CA LYS A 199 -21.39 3.54 -8.92
C LYS A 199 -22.18 4.74 -8.36
N ASP A 200 -22.59 4.67 -7.11
CA ASP A 200 -23.48 5.61 -6.44
C ASP A 200 -22.76 6.71 -5.67
N ARG A 201 -21.44 6.63 -5.56
CA ARG A 201 -20.63 7.56 -4.77
C ARG A 201 -19.19 7.66 -5.28
N TYR A 202 -18.49 8.73 -4.88
CA TYR A 202 -17.06 8.86 -5.10
C TYR A 202 -16.29 7.86 -4.24
N SER A 203 -15.53 7.00 -4.89
CA SER A 203 -14.64 6.02 -4.24
C SER A 203 -13.38 5.84 -5.09
N ALA A 204 -12.26 6.38 -4.63
CA ALA A 204 -10.95 6.26 -5.32
C ALA A 204 -9.83 6.83 -4.42
N PRO A 205 -8.59 6.27 -4.47
CA PRO A 205 -8.24 5.03 -5.16
C PRO A 205 -8.55 3.78 -4.36
N HIS A 206 -8.39 2.62 -5.01
CA HIS A 206 -8.67 1.30 -4.46
C HIS A 206 -7.41 0.45 -4.31
N CYS A 207 -7.37 -0.39 -3.27
CA CYS A 207 -6.34 -1.39 -3.03
C CYS A 207 -6.98 -2.76 -2.81
N LEU A 208 -6.87 -3.66 -3.80
CA LEU A 208 -7.48 -4.98 -3.81
C LEU A 208 -6.54 -6.04 -3.24
N ARG A 209 -7.05 -6.86 -2.32
CA ARG A 209 -6.35 -8.04 -1.76
C ARG A 209 -7.25 -9.26 -1.79
N TYR A 210 -6.66 -10.45 -1.77
CA TYR A 210 -7.41 -11.70 -1.68
C TYR A 210 -6.85 -12.61 -0.60
N LEU A 211 -7.73 -13.03 0.30
CA LEU A 211 -7.38 -13.94 1.38
C LEU A 211 -8.57 -14.80 1.80
N ASP A 212 -8.34 -16.10 2.04
CA ASP A 212 -9.33 -17.03 2.63
C ASP A 212 -10.70 -17.06 1.90
N GLY A 213 -10.70 -16.89 0.58
CA GLY A 213 -11.92 -16.91 -0.22
C GLY A 213 -12.60 -15.56 -0.41
N TYR A 214 -12.08 -14.49 0.21
CA TYR A 214 -12.63 -13.14 0.11
C TYR A 214 -11.67 -12.22 -0.64
N TYR A 215 -12.22 -11.36 -1.49
CA TYR A 215 -11.63 -10.13 -1.95
C TYR A 215 -11.83 -9.07 -0.86
N TYR A 216 -10.81 -8.33 -0.51
CA TYR A 216 -10.84 -7.17 0.38
C TYR A 216 -10.47 -5.96 -0.46
N ASP A 217 -11.31 -4.95 -0.42
CA ASP A 217 -11.10 -3.71 -1.15
C ASP A 217 -11.02 -2.53 -0.17
N PHE A 218 -9.83 -1.93 -0.09
CA PHE A 218 -9.57 -0.73 0.69
C PHE A 218 -9.65 0.46 -0.23
N TYR A 219 -10.43 1.47 0.10
CA TYR A 219 -10.65 2.61 -0.78
C TYR A 219 -10.95 3.89 -0.01
N LEU A 220 -10.67 5.03 -0.65
CA LEU A 220 -11.15 6.32 -0.18
C LEU A 220 -12.65 6.45 -0.48
N GLU A 221 -13.42 6.87 0.50
CA GLU A 221 -14.83 7.22 0.32
C GLU A 221 -15.08 8.68 0.73
N ALA A 222 -15.71 9.45 -0.17
CA ALA A 222 -16.24 10.77 0.14
C ALA A 222 -17.62 10.65 0.78
N HIS A 223 -17.65 10.25 2.06
CA HIS A 223 -18.88 10.11 2.84
C HIS A 223 -18.63 10.65 4.24
N ASN A 224 -19.35 11.70 4.64
CA ASN A 224 -19.14 12.41 5.92
C ASN A 224 -17.66 12.87 6.14
N GLY A 225 -16.99 13.27 5.07
CA GLY A 225 -15.56 13.55 5.00
C GLY A 225 -14.88 12.62 3.99
N TYR A 226 -13.55 12.61 4.03
CA TYR A 226 -12.73 11.73 3.18
C TYR A 226 -11.98 10.74 4.07
N GLU A 227 -12.37 9.49 4.04
CA GLU A 227 -11.79 8.45 4.89
C GLU A 227 -11.53 7.16 4.13
N ILE A 228 -10.51 6.41 4.55
CA ILE A 228 -10.26 5.07 4.01
C ILE A 228 -11.21 4.10 4.68
N ARG A 229 -11.89 3.31 3.87
CA ARG A 229 -12.82 2.25 4.27
C ARG A 229 -12.38 0.91 3.69
N VAL A 230 -12.96 -0.18 4.19
CA VAL A 230 -12.77 -1.51 3.66
C VAL A 230 -14.08 -2.25 3.54
N VAL A 231 -14.21 -2.95 2.42
CA VAL A 231 -15.28 -3.90 2.13
C VAL A 231 -14.69 -5.25 1.76
N ARG A 232 -15.49 -6.32 1.82
CA ARG A 232 -15.09 -7.63 1.29
C ARG A 232 -16.18 -8.26 0.46
N SER A 233 -15.78 -9.14 -0.47
CA SER A 233 -16.69 -9.90 -1.33
C SER A 233 -16.15 -11.30 -1.60
N THR A 234 -17.03 -12.27 -1.83
CA THR A 234 -16.64 -13.60 -2.29
C THR A 234 -16.71 -13.74 -3.81
N ASP A 235 -17.38 -12.82 -4.52
CA ASP A 235 -17.75 -12.95 -5.92
C ASP A 235 -17.51 -11.69 -6.78
N LEU A 236 -17.07 -10.58 -6.19
CA LEU A 236 -16.93 -9.24 -6.78
C LEU A 236 -18.28 -8.54 -7.09
N ILE A 237 -19.40 -9.13 -6.72
CA ILE A 237 -20.74 -8.58 -6.94
C ILE A 237 -21.33 -8.09 -5.63
N HIS A 238 -21.32 -8.94 -4.61
CA HIS A 238 -21.90 -8.64 -3.30
C HIS A 238 -20.80 -8.23 -2.33
N TRP A 239 -20.81 -6.96 -1.94
CA TRP A 239 -19.81 -6.38 -1.08
C TRP A 239 -20.36 -6.10 0.33
N GLU A 240 -19.68 -6.62 1.34
CA GLU A 240 -19.99 -6.44 2.75
C GLU A 240 -19.04 -5.37 3.34
N PRO A 241 -19.56 -4.23 3.83
CA PRO A 241 -18.73 -3.24 4.50
C PRO A 241 -18.27 -3.74 5.87
N SER A 242 -17.04 -3.40 6.25
CA SER A 242 -16.55 -3.68 7.59
C SER A 242 -17.40 -2.95 8.64
N PRO A 243 -17.84 -3.65 9.71
CA PRO A 243 -18.51 -2.98 10.83
C PRO A 243 -17.56 -2.07 11.64
N LEU A 244 -16.26 -2.15 11.38
CA LEU A 244 -15.21 -1.41 12.08
C LEU A 244 -14.67 -0.21 11.29
N ASN A 245 -15.26 0.10 10.12
CA ASN A 245 -14.89 1.30 9.36
C ASN A 245 -15.02 2.58 10.21
N PRO A 246 -14.22 3.62 9.96
CA PRO A 246 -13.19 3.73 8.93
C PRO A 246 -11.87 3.05 9.30
N VAL A 247 -11.04 2.75 8.29
CA VAL A 247 -9.69 2.21 8.42
C VAL A 247 -8.70 3.28 8.84
N LEU A 248 -8.67 4.39 8.09
CA LEU A 248 -7.87 5.58 8.39
C LEU A 248 -8.68 6.84 8.11
N LYS A 249 -8.37 7.89 8.83
CA LYS A 249 -8.88 9.25 8.63
C LYS A 249 -7.83 10.27 9.05
N ALA A 250 -7.98 11.50 8.58
CA ALA A 250 -7.09 12.62 8.91
C ALA A 250 -6.88 12.76 10.42
N SER A 251 -5.63 12.97 10.82
CA SER A 251 -5.23 13.21 12.21
C SER A 251 -3.92 14.00 12.27
N ASP A 252 -3.56 14.51 13.45
CA ASP A 252 -2.33 15.30 13.59
C ASP A 252 -1.05 14.48 13.44
N GLU A 253 -1.11 13.16 13.64
CA GLU A 253 0.02 12.26 13.40
C GLU A 253 0.50 12.29 11.94
N ASP A 254 -0.39 12.60 11.00
CA ASP A 254 -0.03 12.69 9.56
C ASP A 254 1.06 13.75 9.31
N ARG A 255 1.08 14.84 10.09
CA ARG A 255 2.07 15.93 9.99
C ARG A 255 3.42 15.64 10.65
N GLN A 256 3.55 14.53 11.38
CA GLN A 256 4.84 14.12 11.92
C GLN A 256 5.81 13.85 10.76
N ILE A 257 7.09 14.13 10.97
CA ILE A 257 8.12 13.90 9.94
C ILE A 257 8.76 12.54 10.18
N CYS A 258 8.43 11.57 9.36
CA CYS A 258 9.02 10.25 9.40
C CYS A 258 10.36 10.20 8.65
N ASN A 259 10.49 10.92 7.53
CA ASN A 259 11.75 11.02 6.78
C ASN A 259 12.60 12.22 7.28
N PRO A 260 13.70 11.97 8.01
CA PRO A 260 14.54 13.05 8.52
C PRO A 260 15.31 13.83 7.44
N ASN A 261 15.34 13.34 6.20
CA ASN A 261 16.07 13.94 5.09
C ASN A 261 15.20 14.89 4.23
N LEU A 262 13.94 15.12 4.61
CA LEU A 262 13.09 16.07 3.89
C LEU A 262 13.68 17.50 3.99
N PRO A 263 13.75 18.24 2.87
CA PRO A 263 14.15 19.63 2.83
C PRO A 263 13.33 20.53 3.79
N PRO A 264 13.92 21.59 4.35
CA PRO A 264 13.23 22.46 5.31
C PRO A 264 11.94 23.11 4.76
N GLU A 265 11.91 23.43 3.46
CA GLU A 265 10.74 23.99 2.79
C GLU A 265 9.58 23.00 2.72
N LEU A 266 9.85 21.70 2.47
CA LEU A 266 8.84 20.67 2.47
C LEU A 266 8.30 20.40 3.87
N ARG A 267 9.16 20.43 4.89
CA ARG A 267 8.71 20.33 6.29
C ARG A 267 7.78 21.48 6.68
N ARG A 268 8.05 22.71 6.21
CA ARG A 268 7.13 23.84 6.42
C ARG A 268 5.79 23.64 5.73
N ARG A 269 5.79 23.11 4.48
CA ARG A 269 4.54 22.75 3.78
C ARG A 269 3.73 21.74 4.58
N ILE A 270 4.35 20.68 5.09
CA ILE A 270 3.71 19.65 5.92
C ILE A 270 3.08 20.27 7.18
N ALA A 271 3.84 21.09 7.90
CA ALA A 271 3.40 21.69 9.17
C ALA A 271 2.16 22.58 9.03
N THR A 272 1.98 23.24 7.88
CA THR A 272 0.91 24.22 7.64
C THR A 272 -0.22 23.71 6.73
N ALA A 273 -0.09 22.49 6.20
CA ALA A 273 -1.06 21.94 5.25
C ALA A 273 -2.43 21.66 5.89
N ALA A 274 -3.50 21.91 5.16
CA ALA A 274 -4.82 21.40 5.50
C ALA A 274 -4.83 19.88 5.39
N ASN A 275 -5.29 19.21 6.43
CA ASN A 275 -5.42 17.76 6.47
C ASN A 275 -6.90 17.39 6.58
N LEU A 276 -7.49 17.02 5.46
CA LEU A 276 -8.92 16.70 5.34
C LEU A 276 -9.18 15.23 5.04
N ASN A 277 -8.15 14.48 4.61
CA ASN A 277 -8.29 13.11 4.16
C ASN A 277 -7.09 12.22 4.52
N ASN A 278 -7.34 10.91 4.58
CA ASN A 278 -6.34 9.89 4.26
C ASN A 278 -6.84 9.09 3.05
N SER A 279 -5.97 8.83 2.09
CA SER A 279 -6.24 8.13 0.84
C SER A 279 -5.09 7.21 0.42
N ASP A 280 -5.20 6.56 -0.71
CA ASP A 280 -4.13 5.83 -1.39
C ASP A 280 -3.44 4.78 -0.51
N ILE A 281 -4.20 4.09 0.34
CA ILE A 281 -3.62 3.06 1.20
C ILE A 281 -3.16 1.87 0.38
N ASP A 282 -1.93 1.45 0.60
CA ASP A 282 -1.42 0.17 0.15
C ASP A 282 -0.43 -0.41 1.18
N PHE A 283 -0.17 -1.71 1.16
CA PHE A 283 0.64 -2.34 2.20
C PHE A 283 1.32 -3.62 1.74
N CYS A 284 2.41 -3.99 2.42
CA CYS A 284 3.06 -5.29 2.31
C CYS A 284 3.43 -5.86 3.67
N GLU A 285 3.48 -7.19 3.79
CA GLU A 285 3.98 -7.86 4.97
C GLU A 285 5.48 -8.07 4.89
N HIS A 286 6.19 -7.65 5.93
CA HIS A 286 7.62 -7.92 6.08
C HIS A 286 7.95 -8.23 7.55
N HIS A 287 8.57 -9.38 7.81
CA HIS A 287 8.92 -9.84 9.16
C HIS A 287 7.76 -9.85 10.18
N GLY A 288 6.56 -10.26 9.74
CA GLY A 288 5.38 -10.39 10.59
C GLY A 288 4.75 -9.05 11.01
N GLN A 289 5.05 -7.98 10.29
CA GLN A 289 4.48 -6.65 10.42
C GLN A 289 4.05 -6.16 9.04
N LEU A 290 2.95 -5.39 8.96
CA LEU A 290 2.65 -4.64 7.75
C LEU A 290 3.37 -3.30 7.78
N LEU A 291 4.02 -2.97 6.67
CA LEU A 291 4.34 -1.63 6.27
C LEU A 291 3.17 -1.11 5.42
N ILE A 292 2.70 0.08 5.74
CA ILE A 292 1.53 0.70 5.12
C ILE A 292 1.95 2.07 4.60
N ASP A 293 1.79 2.30 3.31
CA ASP A 293 1.86 3.63 2.71
C ASP A 293 0.45 4.18 2.57
N TYR A 294 0.28 5.49 2.75
CA TYR A 294 -0.98 6.19 2.53
C TYR A 294 -0.72 7.66 2.22
N SER A 295 -1.67 8.32 1.59
CA SER A 295 -1.60 9.76 1.33
C SER A 295 -2.50 10.53 2.28
N TRP A 296 -2.18 11.80 2.47
CA TRP A 296 -3.03 12.75 3.17
C TRP A 296 -2.91 14.15 2.55
N GLY A 297 -3.90 15.00 2.77
CA GLY A 297 -3.90 16.35 2.23
C GLY A 297 -5.27 16.99 2.19
N ASN A 298 -5.53 17.78 1.14
CA ASN A 298 -6.75 18.60 1.03
C ASN A 298 -7.71 18.17 -0.09
N GLN A 299 -7.43 17.09 -0.82
CA GLN A 299 -8.19 16.65 -2.00
C GLN A 299 -8.31 17.73 -3.11
N GLN A 300 -7.38 18.69 -3.14
CA GLN A 300 -7.36 19.81 -4.10
C GLN A 300 -5.94 20.01 -4.67
N GLY A 301 -5.21 18.91 -4.87
CA GLY A 301 -3.87 18.92 -5.45
C GLY A 301 -2.74 19.21 -4.46
N THR A 302 -3.01 19.27 -3.14
CA THR A 302 -1.96 19.30 -2.10
C THR A 302 -2.02 18.00 -1.32
N GLU A 303 -1.04 17.14 -1.57
CA GLU A 303 -1.00 15.79 -1.05
C GLU A 303 0.40 15.42 -0.58
N PHE A 304 0.46 14.59 0.44
CA PHE A 304 1.68 14.13 1.08
C PHE A 304 1.63 12.62 1.22
N LEU A 305 2.78 11.99 1.04
CA LEU A 305 2.94 10.56 1.27
C LEU A 305 3.37 10.31 2.71
N ALA A 306 2.68 9.42 3.41
CA ALA A 306 2.97 9.05 4.78
C ALA A 306 3.09 7.53 4.94
N GLU A 307 3.72 7.14 6.04
CA GLU A 307 3.93 5.75 6.42
C GLU A 307 3.22 5.42 7.73
N ALA A 308 2.71 4.20 7.82
CA ALA A 308 2.20 3.61 9.04
C ALA A 308 2.62 2.14 9.15
N VAL A 309 2.40 1.53 10.30
CA VAL A 309 2.62 0.10 10.52
C VAL A 309 1.44 -0.54 11.24
N PHE A 310 1.21 -1.83 10.94
CA PHE A 310 0.36 -2.69 11.76
C PHE A 310 1.24 -3.80 12.36
N PRO A 311 1.22 -4.02 13.70
CA PRO A 311 2.11 -4.98 14.37
C PRO A 311 1.60 -6.42 14.26
N GLY A 312 1.41 -6.90 13.05
CA GLY A 312 0.89 -8.23 12.75
C GLY A 312 0.97 -8.56 11.27
N THR A 313 0.57 -9.77 10.91
CA THR A 313 0.56 -10.27 9.54
C THR A 313 -0.57 -9.67 8.72
N GLU A 314 -0.46 -9.73 7.39
CA GLU A 314 -1.53 -9.35 6.46
C GLU A 314 -2.83 -10.10 6.75
N LYS A 315 -2.72 -11.41 7.02
CA LYS A 315 -3.87 -12.23 7.42
C LYS A 315 -4.56 -11.71 8.67
N GLN A 316 -3.79 -11.29 9.69
CA GLN A 316 -4.36 -10.73 10.92
C GLN A 316 -5.02 -9.38 10.67
N PHE A 317 -4.42 -8.56 9.81
CA PHE A 317 -4.95 -7.27 9.42
C PHE A 317 -6.28 -7.40 8.68
N LEU A 318 -6.31 -8.17 7.59
CA LEU A 318 -7.50 -8.35 6.77
C LEU A 318 -8.66 -8.97 7.56
N ARG A 319 -8.41 -10.03 8.31
CA ARG A 319 -9.43 -10.68 9.15
C ARG A 319 -9.90 -9.79 10.29
N GLY A 320 -9.03 -8.96 10.84
CA GLY A 320 -9.33 -8.08 11.96
C GLY A 320 -10.40 -7.04 11.65
N TRP A 321 -10.58 -6.67 10.40
CA TRP A 321 -11.65 -5.75 9.98
C TRP A 321 -13.04 -6.40 9.95
N PHE A 322 -13.13 -7.72 9.95
CA PHE A 322 -14.38 -8.47 9.90
C PHE A 322 -14.43 -9.49 11.04
N PRO A 323 -14.57 -9.02 12.29
CA PRO A 323 -14.69 -9.92 13.43
C PRO A 323 -15.93 -10.81 13.24
N GLY A 324 -15.75 -12.12 13.48
CA GLY A 324 -16.89 -13.05 13.51
C GLY A 324 -17.91 -12.61 14.58
N PRO A 325 -19.14 -13.14 14.55
CA PRO A 325 -20.11 -12.87 15.60
C PRO A 325 -19.44 -13.14 16.95
N ALA A 326 -19.50 -12.17 17.85
CA ALA A 326 -18.97 -12.31 19.19
C ALA A 326 -19.52 -13.63 19.75
N LYS A 327 -18.64 -14.60 20.06
CA LYS A 327 -19.05 -15.75 20.85
C LYS A 327 -19.69 -15.18 22.10
N ALA A 328 -21.01 -15.32 22.20
CA ALA A 328 -21.72 -14.99 23.42
C ALA A 328 -20.93 -15.67 24.55
N MET A 329 -20.27 -14.89 25.39
CA MET A 329 -19.73 -15.39 26.62
C MET A 329 -20.93 -15.90 27.40
N LEU A 330 -21.14 -17.21 27.38
CA LEU A 330 -22.01 -17.87 28.32
C LEU A 330 -21.44 -17.51 29.72
N ARG A 331 -22.16 -16.63 30.40
CA ARG A 331 -21.97 -16.35 31.83
C ARG A 331 -22.48 -17.51 32.66
#